data_6728cc1c5784df95b7b7dd63b4653958
#
_entry.id   6728cc1c5784df95b7b7dd63b4653958
#
_cell.length_a   1.000
_cell.length_b   1.000
_cell.length_c   1.000
_cell.angle_alpha   90.00
_cell.angle_beta   90.00
_cell.angle_gamma   90.00
#
_symmetry.space_group_name_H-M   'P 1'
#
loop_
_entity.id
_entity.type
_entity.pdbx_description
1 polymer ?
#
loop_
_entity_poly.entity_id
_entity_poly.type
_entity_poly.pdbx_seq_one_letter_code
_entity_poly.pdbx_strand_id
1 'polypeptide(L)'
;MTALLGSLLVAVVYVGGSSELLRQMMGQPSGQELGAHMVELARQSLGRPYRSFSLDTGPEQLQIDLTAFDCFLFVEQLLALARESTRSAFEDRVRHLRYRGGFVDYCHRQHYFSLWSQQAEASNVLRDITPELPGAQRRQRQLNYMSTHSSSYRPLRNKRNLLCIQTLEKNLIVHQSYIPLERLPSVEPMLRDGDIFALVTSVPGLDVTHVGLVEREQNRVHGLHAAPRGGVVRSRDLNRYASGVADVIGVSFHRPLKP
;
A
#
# COMPACT_ATOMS: atom_id res chain seq x y z
N MET A 1 -7.43 -33.32 -25.10
CA MET A 1 -6.42 -33.32 -24.01
C MET A 1 -6.61 -32.05 -23.20
N THR A 2 -7.37 -32.15 -22.13
CA THR A 2 -7.66 -31.03 -21.22
C THR A 2 -6.52 -30.97 -20.21
N ALA A 3 -5.65 -29.98 -20.33
CA ALA A 3 -4.59 -29.75 -19.36
C ALA A 3 -5.26 -29.23 -18.05
N LEU A 4 -5.28 -30.08 -17.05
CA LEU A 4 -5.55 -29.70 -15.67
C LEU A 4 -4.39 -28.78 -15.23
N LEU A 5 -4.60 -27.47 -15.28
CA LEU A 5 -3.80 -26.48 -14.58
C LEU A 5 -4.02 -26.72 -13.09
N GLY A 6 -3.17 -27.54 -12.48
CA GLY A 6 -3.12 -27.70 -11.04
C GLY A 6 -2.80 -26.33 -10.41
N SER A 7 -3.78 -25.74 -9.78
CA SER A 7 -3.59 -24.58 -8.91
C SER A 7 -2.64 -25.00 -7.79
N LEU A 8 -1.37 -24.62 -7.88
CA LEU A 8 -0.44 -24.75 -6.77
C LEU A 8 -1.02 -23.93 -5.61
N LEU A 9 -1.51 -24.62 -4.58
CA LEU A 9 -1.94 -24.00 -3.32
C LEU A 9 -0.71 -23.30 -2.72
N VAL A 10 -0.72 -21.97 -2.79
CA VAL A 10 0.28 -21.15 -2.10
C VAL A 10 -0.02 -21.23 -0.62
N ALA A 11 0.93 -21.70 0.18
CA ALA A 11 0.79 -21.72 1.62
C ALA A 11 0.72 -20.29 2.18
N VAL A 12 -0.30 -19.99 2.95
CA VAL A 12 -0.49 -18.71 3.63
C VAL A 12 -0.02 -18.82 5.06
N VAL A 13 0.85 -17.89 5.48
CA VAL A 13 1.38 -17.82 6.83
C VAL A 13 0.71 -16.67 7.59
N TYR A 14 -0.01 -17.00 8.65
CA TYR A 14 -0.60 -16.02 9.57
C TYR A 14 0.33 -15.78 10.75
N VAL A 15 0.75 -14.53 10.95
CA VAL A 15 1.63 -14.14 12.06
C VAL A 15 0.81 -13.86 13.31
N GLY A 16 1.25 -14.43 14.44
CA GLY A 16 0.60 -14.22 15.75
C GLY A 16 -0.89 -14.54 15.73
N GLY A 17 -1.72 -13.67 16.30
CA GLY A 17 -3.18 -13.78 16.34
C GLY A 17 -3.91 -13.37 15.06
N SER A 18 -3.22 -13.17 13.91
CA SER A 18 -3.79 -12.59 12.69
C SER A 18 -4.95 -13.41 12.11
N SER A 19 -4.95 -14.72 12.25
CA SER A 19 -6.06 -15.57 11.78
C SER A 19 -7.37 -15.29 12.52
N GLU A 20 -7.29 -15.06 13.82
CA GLU A 20 -8.45 -14.71 14.66
C GLU A 20 -8.89 -13.27 14.39
N LEU A 21 -7.94 -12.32 14.28
CA LEU A 21 -8.25 -10.94 13.91
C LEU A 21 -8.94 -10.87 12.54
N LEU A 22 -8.48 -11.65 11.57
CA LEU A 22 -9.13 -11.74 10.25
C LEU A 22 -10.59 -12.15 10.40
N ARG A 23 -10.87 -13.20 11.16
CA ARG A 23 -12.23 -13.69 11.38
C ARG A 23 -13.13 -12.62 12.03
N GLN A 24 -12.60 -11.89 13.01
CA GLN A 24 -13.32 -10.80 13.68
C GLN A 24 -13.60 -9.63 12.75
N MET A 25 -12.61 -9.19 11.98
CA MET A 25 -12.73 -8.05 11.07
C MET A 25 -13.62 -8.36 9.86
N MET A 26 -13.60 -9.58 9.32
CA MET A 26 -14.47 -10.00 8.21
C MET A 26 -15.92 -10.26 8.65
N GLY A 27 -16.16 -10.58 9.91
CA GLY A 27 -17.50 -10.85 10.45
C GLY A 27 -18.37 -9.61 10.63
N GLN A 28 -17.88 -8.43 10.27
CA GLN A 28 -18.62 -7.17 10.43
C GLN A 28 -19.48 -6.88 9.20
N PRO A 29 -20.78 -6.54 9.36
CA PRO A 29 -21.63 -6.21 8.23
C PRO A 29 -21.15 -4.95 7.51
N SER A 30 -20.75 -5.05 6.25
CA SER A 30 -20.41 -3.90 5.42
C SER A 30 -21.59 -3.48 4.55
N GLY A 31 -22.57 -2.78 5.12
CA GLY A 31 -23.57 -2.03 4.35
C GLY A 31 -23.04 -0.67 3.88
N GLN A 32 -21.77 -0.36 4.15
CA GLN A 32 -21.15 0.94 3.92
C GLN A 32 -20.50 1.05 2.52
N GLU A 33 -20.23 2.27 2.11
CA GLU A 33 -19.33 2.53 0.98
C GLU A 33 -17.94 1.95 1.27
N LEU A 34 -17.26 1.40 0.25
CA LEU A 34 -15.98 0.71 0.39
C LEU A 34 -14.94 1.53 1.18
N GLY A 35 -14.81 2.82 0.85
CA GLY A 35 -13.88 3.71 1.54
C GLY A 35 -14.20 3.90 3.02
N ALA A 36 -15.49 4.05 3.37
CA ALA A 36 -15.92 4.14 4.76
C ALA A 36 -15.63 2.83 5.54
N HIS A 37 -15.81 1.68 4.89
CA HIS A 37 -15.44 0.38 5.49
C HIS A 37 -13.93 0.28 5.72
N MET A 38 -13.10 0.75 4.76
CA MET A 38 -11.64 0.81 4.96
C MET A 38 -11.25 1.68 6.15
N VAL A 39 -11.89 2.85 6.32
CA VAL A 39 -11.67 3.74 7.46
C VAL A 39 -12.05 3.07 8.77
N GLU A 40 -13.19 2.35 8.81
CA GLU A 40 -13.61 1.61 10.01
C GLU A 40 -12.60 0.51 10.40
N LEU A 41 -12.12 -0.28 9.43
CA LEU A 41 -11.07 -1.28 9.66
C LEU A 41 -9.76 -0.64 10.14
N ALA A 42 -9.42 0.54 9.61
CA ALA A 42 -8.26 1.31 10.04
C ALA A 42 -8.39 1.80 11.49
N ARG A 43 -9.56 2.29 11.87
CA ARG A 43 -9.86 2.70 13.26
C ARG A 43 -9.73 1.54 14.25
N GLN A 44 -10.22 0.35 13.88
CA GLN A 44 -10.05 -0.87 14.69
C GLN A 44 -8.58 -1.31 14.82
N SER A 45 -7.73 -0.80 13.96
CA SER A 45 -6.29 -1.10 13.97
C SER A 45 -5.46 -0.06 14.73
N LEU A 46 -6.07 1.04 15.22
CA LEU A 46 -5.35 2.09 15.95
C LEU A 46 -4.58 1.52 17.16
N GLY A 47 -3.34 2.00 17.33
CA GLY A 47 -2.45 1.54 18.39
C GLY A 47 -1.70 0.24 18.10
N ARG A 48 -2.01 -0.51 17.02
CA ARG A 48 -1.21 -1.69 16.65
C ARG A 48 0.22 -1.28 16.31
N PRO A 49 1.22 -2.07 16.68
CA PRO A 49 2.63 -1.72 16.51
C PRO A 49 3.03 -1.52 15.04
N TYR A 50 4.03 -0.66 14.83
CA TYR A 50 4.74 -0.58 13.56
C TYR A 50 5.81 -1.68 13.47
N ARG A 51 5.89 -2.35 12.33
CA ARG A 51 6.91 -3.37 12.07
C ARG A 51 7.45 -3.25 10.64
N SER A 52 8.60 -2.60 10.49
CA SER A 52 9.29 -2.53 9.21
C SER A 52 9.89 -3.88 8.82
N PHE A 53 10.02 -4.11 7.52
CA PHE A 53 10.69 -5.29 6.95
C PHE A 53 10.17 -6.64 7.46
N SER A 54 8.90 -6.71 7.85
CA SER A 54 8.30 -7.94 8.40
C SER A 54 8.32 -9.11 7.40
N LEU A 55 8.24 -8.81 6.10
CA LEU A 55 8.32 -9.79 5.02
C LEU A 55 9.77 -10.27 4.72
N ASP A 56 10.78 -9.62 5.29
CA ASP A 56 12.20 -9.87 4.98
C ASP A 56 12.89 -10.79 6.01
N THR A 57 12.12 -11.45 6.88
CA THR A 57 12.64 -12.23 8.02
C THR A 57 12.99 -13.68 7.69
N GLY A 58 12.59 -14.20 6.52
CA GLY A 58 12.77 -15.60 6.12
C GLY A 58 12.65 -15.81 4.62
N PRO A 59 12.37 -17.05 4.18
CA PRO A 59 11.99 -17.34 2.80
C PRO A 59 10.73 -16.55 2.41
N GLU A 60 10.63 -16.16 1.14
CA GLU A 60 9.46 -15.46 0.63
C GLU A 60 8.22 -16.35 0.73
N GLN A 61 7.19 -15.85 1.37
CA GLN A 61 5.92 -16.52 1.62
C GLN A 61 4.77 -15.51 1.58
N LEU A 62 3.57 -15.98 1.28
CA LEU A 62 2.38 -15.15 1.44
C LEU A 62 2.06 -15.00 2.94
N GLN A 63 2.70 -14.01 3.55
CA GLN A 63 2.55 -13.72 4.97
C GLN A 63 1.47 -12.67 5.21
N ILE A 64 0.59 -12.92 6.18
CA ILE A 64 -0.45 -12.01 6.65
C ILE A 64 -0.18 -11.70 8.13
N ASP A 65 0.03 -10.42 8.43
CA ASP A 65 0.18 -9.92 9.79
C ASP A 65 -0.82 -8.78 10.03
N LEU A 66 -1.88 -9.07 10.77
CA LEU A 66 -2.87 -8.08 11.21
C LEU A 66 -2.60 -7.57 12.62
N THR A 67 -1.53 -8.05 13.28
CA THR A 67 -1.14 -7.62 14.64
C THR A 67 -0.20 -6.42 14.63
N ALA A 68 0.55 -6.23 13.54
CA ALA A 68 1.50 -5.14 13.35
C ALA A 68 1.64 -4.82 11.86
N PHE A 69 1.94 -3.57 11.51
CA PHE A 69 2.02 -3.12 10.13
C PHE A 69 3.23 -2.23 9.89
N ASP A 70 3.77 -2.25 8.66
CA ASP A 70 4.33 -1.05 8.07
C ASP A 70 3.25 -0.26 7.32
N CYS A 71 3.60 0.91 6.79
CA CYS A 71 2.62 1.77 6.12
C CYS A 71 1.99 1.12 4.88
N PHE A 72 2.78 0.34 4.14
CA PHE A 72 2.35 -0.29 2.90
C PHE A 72 1.45 -1.50 3.14
N LEU A 73 1.87 -2.41 4.03
CA LEU A 73 1.07 -3.58 4.41
C LEU A 73 -0.24 -3.19 5.10
N PHE A 74 -0.26 -2.07 5.82
CA PHE A 74 -1.47 -1.50 6.39
C PHE A 74 -2.51 -1.21 5.30
N VAL A 75 -2.14 -0.44 4.29
CA VAL A 75 -3.05 -0.08 3.19
C VAL A 75 -3.45 -1.30 2.37
N GLU A 76 -2.49 -2.15 2.01
CA GLU A 76 -2.73 -3.35 1.19
C GLU A 76 -3.72 -4.30 1.84
N GLN A 77 -3.50 -4.65 3.12
CA GLN A 77 -4.34 -5.63 3.81
C GLN A 77 -5.73 -5.06 4.13
N LEU A 78 -5.85 -3.78 4.48
CA LEU A 78 -7.16 -3.17 4.71
C LEU A 78 -7.97 -3.03 3.42
N LEU A 79 -7.33 -2.71 2.29
CA LEU A 79 -7.99 -2.71 0.98
C LEU A 79 -8.53 -4.10 0.63
N ALA A 80 -7.73 -5.14 0.83
CA ALA A 80 -8.16 -6.51 0.57
C ALA A 80 -9.30 -6.93 1.52
N LEU A 81 -9.21 -6.61 2.81
CA LEU A 81 -10.25 -6.89 3.81
C LEU A 81 -11.59 -6.22 3.48
N ALA A 82 -11.54 -4.95 3.06
CA ALA A 82 -12.75 -4.19 2.76
C ALA A 82 -13.46 -4.67 1.49
N ARG A 83 -12.72 -5.27 0.56
CA ARG A 83 -13.26 -5.73 -0.72
C ARG A 83 -13.82 -7.14 -0.69
N GLU A 84 -13.24 -8.01 0.14
CA GLU A 84 -13.50 -9.46 0.05
C GLU A 84 -14.30 -9.95 1.25
N SER A 85 -15.28 -10.82 0.98
CA SER A 85 -16.20 -11.34 2.01
C SER A 85 -15.79 -12.72 2.56
N THR A 86 -14.82 -13.38 1.94
CA THR A 86 -14.33 -14.70 2.39
C THR A 86 -12.84 -14.69 2.62
N ARG A 87 -12.38 -15.55 3.54
CA ARG A 87 -10.96 -15.72 3.84
C ARG A 87 -10.13 -16.04 2.58
N SER A 88 -10.61 -16.98 1.77
CA SER A 88 -9.90 -17.39 0.55
C SER A 88 -9.78 -16.24 -0.47
N ALA A 89 -10.86 -15.46 -0.66
CA ALA A 89 -10.84 -14.30 -1.55
C ALA A 89 -9.90 -13.21 -1.02
N PHE A 90 -9.87 -12.98 0.29
CA PHE A 90 -8.92 -12.06 0.92
C PHE A 90 -7.47 -12.49 0.71
N GLU A 91 -7.14 -13.76 0.98
CA GLU A 91 -5.80 -14.32 0.78
C GLU A 91 -5.36 -14.18 -0.69
N ASP A 92 -6.27 -14.50 -1.61
CA ASP A 92 -6.02 -14.37 -3.05
C ASP A 92 -5.84 -12.90 -3.47
N ARG A 93 -6.65 -11.98 -2.92
CA ARG A 93 -6.52 -10.54 -3.16
C ARG A 93 -5.18 -10.01 -2.68
N VAL A 94 -4.76 -10.33 -1.45
CA VAL A 94 -3.44 -9.94 -0.92
C VAL A 94 -2.32 -10.50 -1.81
N ARG A 95 -2.43 -11.76 -2.24
CA ARG A 95 -1.46 -12.39 -3.15
C ARG A 95 -1.32 -11.62 -4.46
N HIS A 96 -2.43 -11.25 -5.10
CA HIS A 96 -2.41 -10.53 -6.37
C HIS A 96 -2.05 -9.05 -6.25
N LEU A 97 -2.31 -8.41 -5.12
CA LEU A 97 -1.84 -7.05 -4.85
C LEU A 97 -0.33 -7.03 -4.60
N ARG A 98 0.17 -7.95 -3.77
CA ARG A 98 1.56 -7.98 -3.32
C ARG A 98 2.52 -8.51 -4.37
N TYR A 99 2.08 -9.44 -5.20
CA TYR A 99 2.94 -10.14 -6.15
C TYR A 99 2.44 -10.02 -7.57
N ARG A 100 3.31 -9.62 -8.48
CA ARG A 100 3.04 -9.54 -9.91
C ARG A 100 2.63 -10.92 -10.43
N GLY A 101 1.44 -10.99 -11.05
CA GLY A 101 0.85 -12.24 -11.52
C GLY A 101 0.53 -13.25 -10.42
N GLY A 102 0.57 -12.85 -9.14
CA GLY A 102 0.31 -13.74 -8.01
C GLY A 102 1.42 -14.76 -7.72
N PHE A 103 2.61 -14.62 -8.31
CA PHE A 103 3.75 -15.51 -8.08
C PHE A 103 4.50 -15.10 -6.80
N VAL A 104 4.40 -15.94 -5.76
CA VAL A 104 4.98 -15.65 -4.44
C VAL A 104 6.48 -15.93 -4.46
N ASP A 105 7.24 -14.92 -4.85
CA ASP A 105 8.70 -14.86 -4.74
C ASP A 105 9.18 -13.41 -4.68
N TYR A 106 10.42 -13.21 -4.24
CA TYR A 106 10.97 -11.87 -4.02
C TYR A 106 11.01 -11.03 -5.32
N CYS A 107 11.25 -11.64 -6.46
CA CYS A 107 11.35 -10.97 -7.75
C CYS A 107 10.00 -10.49 -8.29
N HIS A 108 8.91 -11.11 -7.86
CA HIS A 108 7.55 -10.73 -8.23
C HIS A 108 6.86 -9.85 -7.18
N ARG A 109 7.46 -9.70 -5.98
CA ARG A 109 6.93 -8.79 -4.96
C ARG A 109 6.94 -7.34 -5.48
N GLN A 110 5.87 -6.60 -5.26
CA GLN A 110 5.77 -5.18 -5.62
C GLN A 110 6.58 -4.37 -4.60
N HIS A 111 7.76 -3.91 -5.01
CA HIS A 111 8.70 -3.20 -4.14
C HIS A 111 8.52 -1.68 -4.16
N TYR A 112 7.80 -1.16 -5.16
CA TYR A 112 7.52 0.27 -5.33
C TYR A 112 6.02 0.51 -5.35
N PHE A 113 5.57 1.56 -4.68
CA PHE A 113 4.16 1.91 -4.62
C PHE A 113 3.57 2.17 -6.02
N SER A 114 4.32 2.82 -6.89
CA SER A 114 3.87 3.09 -8.26
C SER A 114 3.59 1.82 -9.07
N LEU A 115 4.38 0.75 -8.87
CA LEU A 115 4.13 -0.54 -9.54
C LEU A 115 2.90 -1.23 -8.96
N TRP A 116 2.77 -1.20 -7.63
CA TRP A 116 1.63 -1.75 -6.92
C TRP A 116 0.32 -1.06 -7.32
N SER A 117 0.30 0.28 -7.33
CA SER A 117 -0.89 1.05 -7.69
C SER A 117 -1.28 0.85 -9.16
N GLN A 118 -0.33 0.81 -10.08
CA GLN A 118 -0.58 0.51 -11.50
C GLN A 118 -1.16 -0.90 -11.70
N GLN A 119 -0.64 -1.92 -10.99
CA GLN A 119 -1.21 -3.27 -11.05
C GLN A 119 -2.63 -3.32 -10.46
N ALA A 120 -2.86 -2.64 -9.34
CA ALA A 120 -4.16 -2.57 -8.72
C ALA A 120 -5.17 -1.81 -9.62
N GLU A 121 -4.74 -0.77 -10.32
CA GLU A 121 -5.55 -0.04 -11.30
C GLU A 121 -5.89 -0.91 -12.53
N ALA A 122 -4.90 -1.59 -13.11
CA ALA A 122 -5.11 -2.53 -14.22
C ALA A 122 -6.08 -3.69 -13.86
N SER A 123 -6.20 -4.00 -12.57
CA SER A 123 -7.12 -5.02 -12.04
C SER A 123 -8.45 -4.45 -11.52
N ASN A 124 -8.76 -3.18 -11.80
CA ASN A 124 -9.96 -2.49 -11.32
C ASN A 124 -10.15 -2.55 -9.80
N VAL A 125 -9.06 -2.49 -9.04
CA VAL A 125 -9.09 -2.46 -7.57
C VAL A 125 -9.09 -1.04 -7.05
N LEU A 126 -8.36 -0.16 -7.71
CA LEU A 126 -8.32 1.28 -7.41
C LEU A 126 -8.16 2.10 -8.69
N ARG A 127 -8.25 3.42 -8.55
CA ARG A 127 -8.01 4.39 -9.63
C ARG A 127 -7.14 5.52 -9.11
N ASP A 128 -6.10 5.91 -9.86
CA ASP A 128 -5.38 7.15 -9.60
C ASP A 128 -6.30 8.34 -9.92
N ILE A 129 -6.75 9.04 -8.88
CA ILE A 129 -7.59 10.24 -9.02
C ILE A 129 -6.77 11.53 -9.08
N THR A 130 -5.47 11.45 -8.82
CA THR A 130 -4.59 12.63 -8.75
C THR A 130 -4.63 13.49 -10.02
N PRO A 131 -4.59 12.91 -11.25
CA PRO A 131 -4.62 13.70 -12.48
C PRO A 131 -5.91 14.53 -12.67
N GLU A 132 -6.99 14.16 -12.00
CA GLU A 132 -8.30 14.82 -12.09
C GLU A 132 -8.44 15.96 -11.08
N LEU A 133 -7.52 16.05 -10.10
CA LEU A 133 -7.57 17.06 -9.05
C LEU A 133 -6.95 18.38 -9.51
N PRO A 134 -7.51 19.53 -9.12
CA PRO A 134 -6.99 20.85 -9.48
C PRO A 134 -5.53 21.05 -9.03
N GLY A 135 -4.71 21.56 -9.93
CA GLY A 135 -3.31 21.85 -9.65
C GLY A 135 -2.38 20.62 -9.61
N ALA A 136 -2.85 19.47 -10.09
CA ALA A 136 -2.02 18.29 -10.25
C ALA A 136 -0.82 18.58 -11.15
N GLN A 137 0.34 18.13 -10.71
CA GLN A 137 1.58 18.15 -11.49
C GLN A 137 1.96 16.72 -11.90
N ARG A 138 2.74 16.59 -12.96
CA ARG A 138 3.26 15.31 -13.45
C ARG A 138 4.78 15.33 -13.47
N ARG A 139 5.37 14.22 -13.14
CA ARG A 139 6.81 14.00 -13.28
C ARG A 139 7.10 12.62 -13.85
N GLN A 140 8.26 12.52 -14.45
CA GLN A 140 8.89 11.25 -14.82
C GLN A 140 9.95 10.91 -13.79
N ARG A 141 10.02 9.65 -13.33
CA ARG A 141 10.94 9.23 -12.29
C ARG A 141 11.56 7.88 -12.63
N GLN A 142 12.89 7.83 -12.68
CA GLN A 142 13.64 6.58 -12.67
C GLN A 142 13.60 6.00 -11.24
N LEU A 143 13.19 4.73 -11.10
CA LEU A 143 13.20 4.02 -9.83
C LEU A 143 14.40 3.06 -9.80
N ASN A 144 15.27 3.23 -8.80
CA ASN A 144 16.46 2.40 -8.59
C ASN A 144 16.95 2.44 -7.14
N TYR A 145 16.06 2.81 -6.22
CA TYR A 145 16.43 3.01 -4.81
C TYR A 145 16.94 1.73 -4.16
N MET A 146 16.30 0.59 -4.41
CA MET A 146 16.67 -0.67 -3.74
C MET A 146 18.05 -1.18 -4.17
N SER A 147 18.36 -1.17 -5.47
CA SER A 147 19.66 -1.64 -5.95
C SER A 147 20.81 -0.72 -5.51
N THR A 148 20.56 0.61 -5.45
CA THR A 148 21.55 1.61 -5.00
C THR A 148 21.73 1.62 -3.48
N HIS A 149 20.77 1.08 -2.71
CA HIS A 149 20.80 0.96 -1.25
C HIS A 149 20.69 -0.50 -0.79
N SER A 150 21.26 -1.43 -1.58
CA SER A 150 21.07 -2.87 -1.38
C SER A 150 21.50 -3.38 0.00
N SER A 151 22.45 -2.72 0.68
CA SER A 151 22.86 -3.05 2.04
C SER A 151 21.76 -2.90 3.09
N SER A 152 20.76 -2.05 2.82
CA SER A 152 19.61 -1.80 3.70
C SER A 152 18.56 -2.92 3.64
N TYR A 153 18.61 -3.78 2.63
CA TYR A 153 17.63 -4.84 2.39
C TYR A 153 18.25 -6.23 2.58
N ARG A 154 17.92 -6.89 3.68
CA ARG A 154 18.46 -8.23 4.00
C ARG A 154 18.31 -9.25 2.85
N PRO A 155 17.16 -9.36 2.15
CA PRO A 155 17.01 -10.31 1.04
C PRO A 155 17.92 -10.04 -0.15
N LEU A 156 18.44 -8.82 -0.33
CA LEU A 156 19.36 -8.48 -1.41
C LEU A 156 20.80 -8.96 -1.18
N ARG A 157 21.10 -9.55 -0.01
CA ARG A 157 22.35 -10.33 0.22
C ARG A 157 22.35 -11.60 -0.65
N ASN A 158 21.19 -12.09 -1.06
CA ASN A 158 21.07 -13.15 -2.04
C ASN A 158 21.33 -12.58 -3.44
N LYS A 159 22.35 -13.08 -4.14
CA LYS A 159 22.76 -12.61 -5.47
C LYS A 159 21.62 -12.71 -6.51
N ARG A 160 20.75 -13.75 -6.44
CA ARG A 160 19.62 -13.91 -7.34
C ARG A 160 18.60 -12.78 -7.14
N ASN A 161 18.28 -12.45 -5.89
CA ASN A 161 17.35 -11.36 -5.58
C ASN A 161 17.93 -10.01 -6.01
N LEU A 162 19.21 -9.76 -5.73
CA LEU A 162 19.88 -8.53 -6.15
C LEU A 162 19.87 -8.37 -7.67
N LEU A 163 20.24 -9.41 -8.42
CA LEU A 163 20.23 -9.37 -9.88
C LEU A 163 18.82 -9.12 -10.43
N CYS A 164 17.81 -9.73 -9.83
CA CYS A 164 16.43 -9.55 -10.21
C CYS A 164 15.97 -8.08 -9.99
N ILE A 165 16.26 -7.47 -8.84
CA ILE A 165 15.94 -6.07 -8.57
C ILE A 165 16.71 -5.14 -9.51
N GLN A 166 18.00 -5.36 -9.73
CA GLN A 166 18.78 -4.58 -10.71
C GLN A 166 18.19 -4.68 -12.12
N THR A 167 17.70 -5.86 -12.52
CA THR A 167 17.05 -6.06 -13.82
C THR A 167 15.72 -5.34 -13.90
N LEU A 168 14.89 -5.39 -12.85
CA LEU A 168 13.64 -4.64 -12.75
C LEU A 168 13.89 -3.13 -12.88
N GLU A 169 14.86 -2.61 -12.15
CA GLU A 169 15.13 -1.19 -12.02
C GLU A 169 15.88 -0.58 -13.21
N LYS A 170 16.55 -1.40 -14.02
CA LYS A 170 17.45 -0.95 -15.12
C LYS A 170 16.82 0.11 -16.03
N ASN A 171 15.54 -0.05 -16.35
CA ASN A 171 14.79 0.87 -17.21
C ASN A 171 13.43 1.22 -16.60
N LEU A 172 13.31 1.13 -15.29
CA LEU A 172 12.05 1.39 -14.59
C LEU A 172 11.81 2.89 -14.46
N ILE A 173 11.10 3.42 -15.44
CA ILE A 173 10.65 4.81 -15.45
C ILE A 173 9.15 4.83 -15.19
N VAL A 174 8.73 5.56 -14.16
CA VAL A 174 7.30 5.75 -13.84
C VAL A 174 6.88 7.18 -14.13
N HIS A 175 5.64 7.31 -14.60
CA HIS A 175 4.96 8.61 -14.71
C HIS A 175 4.08 8.77 -13.48
N GLN A 176 4.34 9.80 -12.69
CA GLN A 176 3.70 10.02 -11.41
C GLN A 176 3.02 11.38 -11.40
N SER A 177 1.73 11.39 -11.05
CA SER A 177 1.00 12.62 -10.76
C SER A 177 1.01 12.88 -9.26
N TYR A 178 1.02 14.15 -8.85
CA TYR A 178 0.96 14.56 -7.45
C TYR A 178 0.36 15.96 -7.31
N ILE A 179 -0.22 16.22 -6.15
CA ILE A 179 -0.64 17.56 -5.73
C ILE A 179 0.50 18.15 -4.90
N PRO A 180 1.12 19.27 -5.29
CA PRO A 180 2.11 19.96 -4.47
C PRO A 180 1.56 20.31 -3.08
N LEU A 181 2.43 20.32 -2.06
CA LEU A 181 1.99 20.52 -0.67
C LEU A 181 1.19 21.81 -0.47
N GLU A 182 1.60 22.89 -1.13
CA GLU A 182 0.91 24.20 -1.04
C GLU A 182 -0.49 24.20 -1.69
N ARG A 183 -0.78 23.20 -2.54
CA ARG A 183 -2.09 23.04 -3.18
C ARG A 183 -3.00 22.06 -2.46
N LEU A 184 -2.47 21.30 -1.50
CA LEU A 184 -3.21 20.25 -0.82
C LEU A 184 -4.53 20.73 -0.18
N PRO A 185 -4.59 21.91 0.51
CA PRO A 185 -5.84 22.42 1.07
C PRO A 185 -6.94 22.62 0.03
N SER A 186 -6.59 22.97 -1.21
CA SER A 186 -7.59 23.22 -2.26
C SER A 186 -8.26 21.95 -2.81
N VAL A 187 -7.66 20.77 -2.63
CA VAL A 187 -8.17 19.48 -3.10
C VAL A 187 -8.84 18.66 -2.01
N GLU A 188 -8.60 18.98 -0.74
CA GLU A 188 -9.18 18.27 0.40
C GLU A 188 -10.71 18.08 0.31
N PRO A 189 -11.52 19.07 -0.16
CA PRO A 189 -12.97 18.88 -0.30
C PRO A 189 -13.37 17.78 -1.31
N MET A 190 -12.48 17.40 -2.21
CA MET A 190 -12.72 16.38 -3.26
C MET A 190 -12.33 14.97 -2.82
N LEU A 191 -11.58 14.85 -1.72
CA LEU A 191 -11.16 13.58 -1.16
C LEU A 191 -12.32 12.90 -0.44
N ARG A 192 -12.27 11.57 -0.36
CA ARG A 192 -13.30 10.74 0.30
C ARG A 192 -12.65 9.84 1.33
N ASP A 193 -13.46 9.37 2.26
CA ASP A 193 -13.05 8.30 3.17
C ASP A 193 -12.47 7.11 2.39
N GLY A 194 -11.34 6.59 2.87
CA GLY A 194 -10.65 5.45 2.28
C GLY A 194 -9.85 5.76 1.02
N ASP A 195 -9.82 6.99 0.50
CA ASP A 195 -8.83 7.36 -0.52
C ASP A 195 -7.43 7.08 0.04
N ILE A 196 -6.59 6.41 -0.73
CA ILE A 196 -5.21 6.12 -0.34
C ILE A 196 -4.37 7.33 -0.69
N PHE A 197 -3.70 7.91 0.29
CA PHE A 197 -2.69 8.94 0.05
C PHE A 197 -1.28 8.33 -0.01
N ALA A 198 -0.43 8.85 -0.89
CA ALA A 198 0.97 8.49 -0.94
C ALA A 198 1.86 9.74 -1.01
N LEU A 199 2.81 9.84 -0.08
CA LEU A 199 3.72 10.99 0.04
C LEU A 199 4.82 10.88 -1.00
N VAL A 200 4.69 11.66 -2.06
CA VAL A 200 5.62 11.73 -3.19
C VAL A 200 6.89 12.44 -2.78
N THR A 201 8.06 11.84 -3.06
CA THR A 201 9.34 12.32 -2.52
C THR A 201 10.33 12.80 -3.56
N SER A 202 11.19 13.75 -3.16
CA SER A 202 12.37 14.17 -3.94
C SER A 202 13.55 13.20 -3.85
N VAL A 203 13.56 12.24 -2.90
CA VAL A 203 14.64 11.27 -2.71
C VAL A 203 14.97 10.57 -4.03
N PRO A 204 16.24 10.60 -4.51
CA PRO A 204 16.61 9.96 -5.76
C PRO A 204 16.29 8.46 -5.79
N GLY A 205 15.70 8.01 -6.92
CA GLY A 205 15.41 6.60 -7.13
C GLY A 205 14.16 6.06 -6.42
N LEU A 206 13.49 6.87 -5.58
CA LEU A 206 12.30 6.50 -4.83
C LEU A 206 11.07 7.25 -5.37
N ASP A 207 9.91 6.61 -5.34
CA ASP A 207 8.63 7.20 -5.75
C ASP A 207 7.90 7.88 -4.58
N VAL A 208 7.69 7.14 -3.49
CA VAL A 208 7.00 7.63 -2.29
C VAL A 208 7.75 7.18 -1.03
N THR A 209 7.61 7.94 0.05
CA THR A 209 8.20 7.60 1.35
C THR A 209 7.20 7.01 2.32
N HIS A 210 5.90 7.27 2.12
CA HIS A 210 4.86 6.84 3.05
C HIS A 210 3.50 6.76 2.38
N VAL A 211 2.62 5.92 2.90
CA VAL A 211 1.24 5.75 2.45
C VAL A 211 0.29 5.61 3.63
N GLY A 212 -1.00 5.90 3.39
CA GLY A 212 -2.06 5.74 4.37
C GLY A 212 -3.43 5.98 3.75
N LEU A 213 -4.45 6.07 4.59
CA LEU A 213 -5.84 6.29 4.20
C LEU A 213 -6.31 7.68 4.60
N VAL A 214 -7.08 8.31 3.74
CA VAL A 214 -7.81 9.52 4.03
C VAL A 214 -9.01 9.18 4.92
N GLU A 215 -9.18 9.96 5.97
CA GLU A 215 -10.38 9.99 6.80
C GLU A 215 -10.92 11.41 6.84
N ARG A 216 -12.21 11.57 6.58
CA ARG A 216 -12.90 12.85 6.66
C ARG A 216 -13.69 12.94 7.95
N GLU A 217 -13.52 14.05 8.66
CA GLU A 217 -14.33 14.39 9.83
C GLU A 217 -14.76 15.83 9.72
N GLN A 218 -16.05 16.06 9.51
CA GLN A 218 -16.59 17.39 9.23
C GLN A 218 -15.86 18.06 8.04
N ASN A 219 -15.16 19.18 8.30
CA ASN A 219 -14.41 19.94 7.29
C ASN A 219 -12.90 19.66 7.33
N ARG A 220 -12.45 18.58 8.00
CA ARG A 220 -11.03 18.23 8.13
C ARG A 220 -10.72 16.92 7.44
N VAL A 221 -9.50 16.84 6.92
CA VAL A 221 -8.93 15.63 6.35
C VAL A 221 -7.81 15.14 7.25
N HIS A 222 -7.95 13.90 7.70
CA HIS A 222 -6.98 13.20 8.54
C HIS A 222 -6.31 12.08 7.74
N GLY A 223 -5.11 11.67 8.16
CA GLY A 223 -4.46 10.48 7.65
C GLY A 223 -4.50 9.36 8.68
N LEU A 224 -5.01 8.18 8.31
CA LEU A 224 -4.89 6.95 9.07
C LEU A 224 -3.73 6.16 8.48
N HIS A 225 -2.68 5.91 9.26
CA HIS A 225 -1.46 5.27 8.73
C HIS A 225 -0.65 4.56 9.82
N ALA A 226 0.16 3.58 9.42
CA ALA A 226 1.13 2.96 10.33
C ALA A 226 2.44 3.75 10.30
N ALA A 227 2.80 4.39 11.41
CA ALA A 227 3.97 5.24 11.56
C ALA A 227 5.06 4.56 12.41
N PRO A 228 6.36 4.74 12.09
CA PRO A 228 7.48 4.17 12.87
C PRO A 228 7.43 4.56 14.35
N ARG A 229 6.91 5.73 14.65
CA ARG A 229 6.64 6.16 16.03
C ARG A 229 5.14 6.19 16.25
N GLY A 230 4.65 5.38 17.18
CA GLY A 230 3.24 5.35 17.58
C GLY A 230 2.42 4.21 16.97
N GLY A 231 2.96 3.45 16.01
CA GLY A 231 2.21 2.37 15.36
C GLY A 231 1.11 2.90 14.42
N VAL A 232 -0.04 2.25 14.37
CA VAL A 232 -1.20 2.74 13.61
C VAL A 232 -1.78 3.95 14.34
N VAL A 233 -1.75 5.09 13.67
CA VAL A 233 -2.17 6.38 14.23
C VAL A 233 -3.08 7.14 13.28
N ARG A 234 -3.80 8.12 13.85
CA ARG A 234 -4.56 9.12 13.12
C ARG A 234 -3.82 10.45 13.21
N SER A 235 -3.44 11.03 12.08
CA SER A 235 -2.91 12.40 12.05
C SER A 235 -4.02 13.41 12.34
N ARG A 236 -3.69 14.52 13.01
CA ARG A 236 -4.68 15.57 13.27
C ARG A 236 -5.12 16.32 12.02
N ASP A 237 -4.27 16.34 11.01
CA ASP A 237 -4.43 17.06 9.75
C ASP A 237 -3.47 16.46 8.74
N LEU A 238 -3.97 16.06 7.55
CA LEU A 238 -3.15 15.40 6.53
C LEU A 238 -2.14 16.35 5.90
N ASN A 239 -2.55 17.60 5.62
CA ASN A 239 -1.64 18.58 5.01
C ASN A 239 -0.48 18.91 5.94
N ARG A 240 -0.78 19.19 7.22
CA ARG A 240 0.27 19.44 8.22
C ARG A 240 1.19 18.23 8.40
N TYR A 241 0.63 17.03 8.37
CA TYR A 241 1.42 15.79 8.44
C TYR A 241 2.37 15.67 7.25
N ALA A 242 1.83 15.76 6.03
CA ALA A 242 2.62 15.64 4.80
C ALA A 242 3.74 16.70 4.71
N SER A 243 3.42 17.96 5.09
CA SER A 243 4.39 19.06 5.12
C SER A 243 5.47 18.91 6.19
N GLY A 244 5.25 18.08 7.21
CA GLY A 244 6.21 17.80 8.27
C GLY A 244 7.15 16.61 7.96
N VAL A 245 6.94 15.89 6.86
CA VAL A 245 7.79 14.76 6.46
C VAL A 245 8.89 15.25 5.51
N ALA A 246 10.15 14.93 5.85
CA ALA A 246 11.30 15.33 5.04
C ALA A 246 11.21 14.82 3.60
N ASP A 247 11.71 15.60 2.67
CA ASP A 247 11.82 15.29 1.23
C ASP A 247 10.48 15.05 0.51
N VAL A 248 9.35 15.30 1.15
CA VAL A 248 8.03 15.24 0.51
C VAL A 248 7.80 16.49 -0.34
N ILE A 249 7.43 16.29 -1.61
CA ILE A 249 7.14 17.37 -2.57
C ILE A 249 5.64 17.52 -2.86
N GLY A 250 4.84 16.53 -2.46
CA GLY A 250 3.39 16.51 -2.68
C GLY A 250 2.78 15.16 -2.36
N VAL A 251 1.52 15.01 -2.69
CA VAL A 251 0.72 13.81 -2.37
C VAL A 251 0.00 13.32 -3.62
N SER A 252 0.04 12.01 -3.88
CA SER A 252 -0.86 11.36 -4.83
C SER A 252 -2.00 10.68 -4.11
N PHE A 253 -3.15 10.56 -4.79
CA PHE A 253 -4.38 9.99 -4.25
C PHE A 253 -4.94 8.91 -5.15
N HIS A 254 -5.27 7.76 -4.55
CA HIS A 254 -5.81 6.62 -5.26
C HIS A 254 -7.12 6.18 -4.61
N ARG A 255 -8.19 6.10 -5.39
CA ARG A 255 -9.53 5.77 -4.89
C ARG A 255 -9.82 4.30 -5.05
N PRO A 256 -10.15 3.58 -3.97
CA PRO A 256 -10.60 2.20 -4.05
C PRO A 256 -11.89 2.07 -4.86
N LEU A 257 -11.95 1.04 -5.71
CA LEU A 257 -13.10 0.72 -6.53
C LEU A 257 -13.84 -0.48 -5.94
N LYS A 258 -15.17 -0.45 -5.98
CA LYS A 258 -16.00 -1.59 -5.56
C LYS A 258 -15.70 -2.84 -6.42
N PRO A 259 -15.88 -4.06 -5.87
CA PRO A 259 -15.78 -5.31 -6.62
C PRO A 259 -16.73 -5.36 -7.80
#